data_c8283c2c66e2c0458e6b929e75dcbd8e
#
_entry.id   c8283c2c66e2c0458e6b929e75dcbd8e
#
_cell.length_a   1.000
_cell.length_b   1.000
_cell.length_c   1.000
_cell.angle_alpha   90.00
_cell.angle_beta   90.00
_cell.angle_gamma   90.00
#
_symmetry.space_group_name_H-M   'P 1'
#
loop_
_entity.id
_entity.type
_entity.pdbx_description
1 polymer ?
#
loop_
_entity_poly.entity_id
_entity_poly.type
_entity_poly.pdbx_seq_one_letter_code
_entity_poly.pdbx_strand_id
1 'polypeptide(L)'
;TKHFNDLMDVRIYVKHGEYEKAKGLFGGKLAKYLDDPQQAKALAQALKIAINSVYGLTSASFDNPFRNPKNVNNIVALRGALFMRTLQDEVQKRGFKVAHIKTDSIKIPDATPEIIAYCMDFAKKYGYTFEHEATYERMCLVNNAVYIAKYMTADQCEALYGYIPDDCKDEGGEWTATGTQFQVPYVFKTLFSKEKIEFTDLCETKTVSKGAIYLDKNEDLPEGEHNYIFVGRVGQFCPIMPGKGGALLLREAGLTDTGERKYASVTGAKDYRWLESEAVYQLQMQEDIDKRYFNREVDEAVEEISKYGDFNWFVGDDGVAPWTAPRS
;
A
#
# COMPACT_ATOMS: atom_id res chain seq x y z
N THR A 1 15.14 -8.92 25.38
CA THR A 1 15.22 -10.22 26.07
C THR A 1 15.62 -11.32 25.08
N LYS A 2 16.24 -12.43 25.56
CA LYS A 2 16.70 -13.53 24.69
C LYS A 2 15.59 -14.03 23.74
N HIS A 3 14.41 -14.33 24.26
CA HIS A 3 13.29 -14.82 23.44
C HIS A 3 12.84 -13.86 22.33
N PHE A 4 12.91 -12.56 22.56
CA PHE A 4 12.56 -11.59 21.52
C PHE A 4 13.63 -11.56 20.42
N ASN A 5 14.91 -11.63 20.80
CA ASN A 5 16.00 -11.72 19.83
C ASN A 5 15.89 -13.02 19.02
N ASP A 6 15.62 -14.15 19.67
CA ASP A 6 15.42 -15.43 19.00
C ASP A 6 14.28 -15.36 17.96
N LEU A 7 13.17 -14.61 18.25
CA LEU A 7 12.09 -14.39 17.26
C LEU A 7 12.55 -13.57 16.06
N MET A 8 13.35 -12.54 16.31
CA MET A 8 13.93 -11.73 15.22
C MET A 8 14.88 -12.57 14.37
N ASP A 9 15.76 -13.34 15.02
CA ASP A 9 16.74 -14.18 14.32
C ASP A 9 16.05 -15.26 13.47
N VAL A 10 15.01 -15.94 14.00
CA VAL A 10 14.21 -16.89 13.19
C VAL A 10 13.63 -16.23 11.96
N ARG A 11 13.02 -15.03 12.11
CA ARG A 11 12.44 -14.32 10.98
C ARG A 11 13.50 -13.97 9.93
N ILE A 12 14.67 -13.50 10.37
CA ILE A 12 15.78 -13.13 9.47
C ILE A 12 16.28 -14.37 8.72
N TYR A 13 16.55 -15.47 9.42
CA TYR A 13 17.02 -16.70 8.79
C TYR A 13 16.00 -17.27 7.80
N VAL A 14 14.70 -17.21 8.12
CA VAL A 14 13.66 -17.67 7.20
C VAL A 14 13.59 -16.77 5.95
N LYS A 15 13.71 -15.43 6.11
CA LYS A 15 13.75 -14.51 4.98
C LYS A 15 14.91 -14.83 4.01
N HIS A 16 16.05 -15.22 4.54
CA HIS A 16 17.24 -15.52 3.75
C HIS A 16 17.35 -17.01 3.33
N GLY A 17 16.33 -17.84 3.59
CA GLY A 17 16.34 -19.26 3.23
C GLY A 17 17.25 -20.12 4.10
N GLU A 18 17.76 -19.58 5.21
CA GLU A 18 18.66 -20.27 6.14
C GLU A 18 17.89 -21.12 7.17
N TYR A 19 17.00 -22.01 6.69
CA TYR A 19 16.06 -22.75 7.52
C TYR A 19 16.74 -23.61 8.61
N GLU A 20 17.88 -24.21 8.33
CA GLU A 20 18.60 -25.03 9.30
C GLU A 20 19.08 -24.23 10.52
N LYS A 21 19.48 -22.98 10.31
CA LYS A 21 19.83 -22.09 11.43
C LYS A 21 18.60 -21.74 12.26
N ALA A 22 17.46 -21.50 11.59
CA ALA A 22 16.21 -21.18 12.26
C ALA A 22 15.65 -22.35 13.08
N LYS A 23 15.80 -23.61 12.62
CA LYS A 23 15.33 -24.83 13.30
C LYS A 23 15.90 -25.00 14.70
N GLY A 24 17.15 -24.57 14.91
CA GLY A 24 17.81 -24.69 16.22
C GLY A 24 17.32 -23.70 17.28
N LEU A 25 16.66 -22.63 16.88
CA LEU A 25 16.18 -21.60 17.80
C LEU A 25 14.89 -22.01 18.51
N PHE A 26 14.59 -21.37 19.63
CA PHE A 26 13.42 -21.71 20.48
C PHE A 26 13.37 -23.16 20.94
N GLY A 27 14.52 -23.84 21.07
CA GLY A 27 14.57 -25.25 21.42
C GLY A 27 13.89 -26.15 20.40
N GLY A 28 13.91 -25.77 19.12
CA GLY A 28 13.35 -26.56 18.02
C GLY A 28 11.83 -26.49 17.86
N LYS A 29 11.12 -25.69 18.68
CA LYS A 29 9.64 -25.64 18.68
C LYS A 29 9.03 -25.17 17.35
N LEU A 30 9.78 -24.40 16.57
CA LEU A 30 9.33 -23.87 15.27
C LEU A 30 9.78 -24.72 14.08
N ALA A 31 10.63 -25.74 14.30
CA ALA A 31 11.23 -26.55 13.24
C ALA A 31 10.19 -27.17 12.29
N LYS A 32 9.08 -27.66 12.82
CA LYS A 32 7.99 -28.27 12.03
C LYS A 32 7.37 -27.36 10.96
N TYR A 33 7.48 -26.03 11.11
CA TYR A 33 6.97 -25.07 10.14
C TYR A 33 8.01 -24.69 9.07
N LEU A 34 9.24 -25.19 9.20
CA LEU A 34 10.37 -24.83 8.35
C LEU A 34 10.71 -25.92 7.33
N ASP A 35 9.99 -27.04 7.36
CA ASP A 35 10.18 -28.15 6.42
C ASP A 35 9.47 -27.88 5.07
N ASP A 36 8.47 -27.00 5.07
CA ASP A 36 7.73 -26.59 3.88
C ASP A 36 7.94 -25.07 3.64
N PRO A 37 8.40 -24.66 2.44
CA PRO A 37 8.64 -23.24 2.11
C PRO A 37 7.42 -22.35 2.28
N GLN A 38 6.20 -22.83 1.99
CA GLN A 38 4.98 -22.03 2.18
C GLN A 38 4.68 -21.81 3.66
N GLN A 39 4.84 -22.84 4.48
CA GLN A 39 4.68 -22.73 5.93
C GLN A 39 5.76 -21.84 6.54
N ALA A 40 7.00 -21.93 6.05
CA ALA A 40 8.09 -21.06 6.48
C ALA A 40 7.81 -19.57 6.16
N LYS A 41 7.29 -19.28 4.98
CA LYS A 41 6.88 -17.92 4.58
C LYS A 41 5.73 -17.39 5.46
N ALA A 42 4.73 -18.23 5.74
CA ALA A 42 3.62 -17.90 6.64
C ALA A 42 4.11 -17.66 8.09
N LEU A 43 5.04 -18.47 8.58
CA LEU A 43 5.68 -18.29 9.88
C LEU A 43 6.43 -16.95 9.94
N ALA A 44 7.25 -16.62 8.94
CA ALA A 44 7.97 -15.36 8.89
C ALA A 44 7.03 -14.14 8.93
N GLN A 45 5.88 -14.23 8.26
CA GLN A 45 4.86 -13.18 8.30
C GLN A 45 4.20 -13.07 9.68
N ALA A 46 3.86 -14.18 10.33
CA ALA A 46 3.32 -14.20 11.68
C ALA A 46 4.32 -13.62 12.69
N LEU A 47 5.60 -13.96 12.57
CA LEU A 47 6.67 -13.41 13.40
C LEU A 47 6.85 -11.90 13.19
N LYS A 48 6.74 -11.40 11.95
CA LYS A 48 6.76 -9.97 11.66
C LYS A 48 5.66 -9.24 12.40
N ILE A 49 4.43 -9.77 12.39
CA ILE A 49 3.30 -9.17 13.12
C ILE A 49 3.56 -9.17 14.63
N ALA A 50 4.03 -10.30 15.18
CA ALA A 50 4.32 -10.43 16.61
C ALA A 50 5.43 -9.43 17.05
N ILE A 51 6.52 -9.33 16.31
CA ILE A 51 7.64 -8.41 16.59
C ILE A 51 7.16 -6.95 16.53
N ASN A 52 6.39 -6.56 15.52
CA ASN A 52 5.85 -5.21 15.38
C ASN A 52 4.84 -4.88 16.49
N SER A 53 4.06 -5.87 16.95
CA SER A 53 3.13 -5.72 18.07
C SER A 53 3.82 -5.37 19.38
N VAL A 54 5.04 -5.86 19.61
CA VAL A 54 5.85 -5.49 20.80
C VAL A 54 6.14 -3.99 20.80
N TYR A 55 6.52 -3.42 19.65
CA TYR A 55 6.69 -1.97 19.54
C TYR A 55 5.37 -1.23 19.82
N GLY A 56 4.28 -1.66 19.16
CA GLY A 56 2.96 -1.05 19.31
C GLY A 56 2.47 -1.06 20.79
N LEU A 57 2.61 -2.19 21.49
CA LEU A 57 2.19 -2.31 22.88
C LEU A 57 3.08 -1.50 23.83
N THR A 58 4.40 -1.51 23.62
CA THR A 58 5.32 -0.78 24.49
C THR A 58 5.23 0.74 24.31
N SER A 59 4.82 1.22 23.14
CA SER A 59 4.67 2.64 22.79
C SER A 59 3.23 3.17 22.90
N ALA A 60 2.26 2.31 23.24
CA ALA A 60 0.84 2.67 23.28
C ALA A 60 0.55 3.82 24.28
N SER A 61 -0.39 4.68 23.91
CA SER A 61 -0.91 5.73 24.79
C SER A 61 -1.89 5.21 25.84
N PHE A 62 -2.55 4.08 25.55
CA PHE A 62 -3.44 3.40 26.50
C PHE A 62 -2.67 2.54 27.49
N ASP A 63 -3.24 2.35 28.68
CA ASP A 63 -2.64 1.54 29.74
C ASP A 63 -2.66 0.06 29.39
N ASN A 64 -1.48 -0.58 29.51
CA ASN A 64 -1.30 -2.01 29.30
C ASN A 64 -0.03 -2.51 30.02
N PRO A 65 0.07 -3.84 30.35
CA PRO A 65 1.19 -4.40 31.12
C PRO A 65 2.58 -4.26 30.46
N PHE A 66 2.62 -4.03 29.14
CA PHE A 66 3.87 -3.96 28.36
C PHE A 66 4.33 -2.52 28.12
N ARG A 67 3.53 -1.54 28.51
CA ARG A 67 3.83 -0.12 28.29
C ARG A 67 5.16 0.27 28.90
N ASN A 68 6.02 0.90 28.12
CA ASN A 68 7.33 1.38 28.54
C ASN A 68 7.40 2.90 28.42
N PRO A 69 7.61 3.65 29.53
CA PRO A 69 7.65 5.11 29.49
C PRO A 69 8.67 5.70 28.50
N LYS A 70 9.82 5.05 28.31
CA LYS A 70 10.84 5.47 27.33
C LYS A 70 10.33 5.33 25.91
N ASN A 71 9.55 4.28 25.62
CA ASN A 71 9.02 4.02 24.28
C ASN A 71 7.78 4.87 23.99
N VAL A 72 6.96 5.17 25.02
CA VAL A 72 5.87 6.14 24.91
C VAL A 72 6.40 7.52 24.50
N ASN A 73 7.58 7.90 24.97
CA ASN A 73 8.28 9.11 24.52
C ASN A 73 8.97 8.97 23.17
N ASN A 74 8.65 7.94 22.41
CA ASN A 74 9.11 7.72 21.03
C ASN A 74 10.64 7.59 20.86
N ILE A 75 11.35 7.11 21.86
CA ILE A 75 12.82 7.00 21.79
C ILE A 75 13.30 6.15 20.60
N VAL A 76 12.57 5.09 20.23
CA VAL A 76 12.90 4.23 19.10
C VAL A 76 12.74 4.99 17.80
N ALA A 77 11.60 5.68 17.62
CA ALA A 77 11.34 6.47 16.41
C ALA A 77 12.31 7.64 16.27
N LEU A 78 12.61 8.35 17.38
CA LEU A 78 13.59 9.45 17.39
C LEU A 78 15.00 8.97 17.04
N ARG A 79 15.42 7.81 17.56
CA ARG A 79 16.72 7.23 17.22
C ARG A 79 16.78 6.83 15.74
N GLY A 80 15.72 6.20 15.21
CA GLY A 80 15.62 5.88 13.80
C GLY A 80 15.66 7.12 12.91
N ALA A 81 14.90 8.15 13.25
CA ALA A 81 14.89 9.40 12.50
C ALA A 81 16.26 10.10 12.51
N LEU A 82 16.95 10.13 13.65
CA LEU A 82 18.30 10.70 13.76
C LEU A 82 19.29 9.91 12.88
N PHE A 83 19.21 8.57 12.91
CA PHE A 83 20.06 7.71 12.08
C PHE A 83 19.84 8.01 10.61
N MET A 84 18.58 8.01 10.14
CA MET A 84 18.23 8.26 8.74
C MET A 84 18.63 9.66 8.30
N ARG A 85 18.48 10.66 9.15
CA ARG A 85 18.92 12.02 8.86
C ARG A 85 20.46 12.10 8.72
N THR A 86 21.18 11.45 9.62
CA THR A 86 22.66 11.41 9.57
C THR A 86 23.13 10.68 8.31
N LEU A 87 22.48 9.56 7.95
CA LEU A 87 22.78 8.85 6.71
C LEU A 87 22.53 9.73 5.48
N GLN A 88 21.40 10.46 5.45
CA GLN A 88 21.10 11.42 4.37
C GLN A 88 22.21 12.45 4.22
N ASP A 89 22.64 13.07 5.31
CA ASP A 89 23.70 14.09 5.28
C ASP A 89 25.02 13.50 4.77
N GLU A 90 25.35 12.26 5.15
CA GLU A 90 26.55 11.57 4.69
C GLU A 90 26.50 11.16 3.20
N VAL A 91 25.34 10.74 2.71
CA VAL A 91 25.09 10.45 1.29
C VAL A 91 25.24 11.73 0.45
N GLN A 92 24.64 12.83 0.92
CA GLN A 92 24.71 14.13 0.23
C GLN A 92 26.12 14.71 0.20
N LYS A 93 26.91 14.56 1.28
CA LYS A 93 28.34 14.95 1.31
C LYS A 93 29.18 14.22 0.26
N ARG A 94 28.75 13.03 -0.18
CA ARG A 94 29.40 12.25 -1.24
C ARG A 94 28.90 12.59 -2.64
N GLY A 95 28.09 13.65 -2.77
CA GLY A 95 27.62 14.18 -4.04
C GLY A 95 26.36 13.53 -4.59
N PHE A 96 25.73 12.61 -3.85
CA PHE A 96 24.47 11.98 -4.26
C PHE A 96 23.26 12.76 -3.78
N LYS A 97 22.18 12.71 -4.56
CA LYS A 97 20.87 13.21 -4.14
C LYS A 97 20.14 12.14 -3.34
N VAL A 98 19.32 12.56 -2.40
CA VAL A 98 18.37 11.69 -1.71
C VAL A 98 16.99 12.13 -2.10
N ALA A 99 16.27 11.30 -2.85
CA ALA A 99 14.93 11.60 -3.33
C ALA A 99 13.87 11.37 -2.25
N HIS A 100 14.03 10.33 -1.43
CA HIS A 100 13.03 9.97 -0.44
C HIS A 100 13.62 9.23 0.75
N ILE A 101 13.12 9.53 1.93
CA ILE A 101 13.32 8.76 3.16
C ILE A 101 11.95 8.45 3.74
N LYS A 102 11.71 7.18 4.07
CA LYS A 102 10.48 6.76 4.74
C LYS A 102 10.83 5.73 5.81
N THR A 103 10.65 6.12 7.06
CA THR A 103 10.90 5.30 8.26
C THR A 103 12.33 4.72 8.30
N ASP A 104 12.58 3.63 7.59
CA ASP A 104 13.79 2.81 7.57
C ASP A 104 14.37 2.60 6.16
N SER A 105 13.83 3.28 5.16
CA SER A 105 14.30 3.20 3.77
C SER A 105 14.79 4.53 3.24
N ILE A 106 15.81 4.49 2.39
CA ILE A 106 16.38 5.64 1.67
C ILE A 106 16.38 5.34 0.18
N LYS A 107 15.99 6.32 -0.64
CA LYS A 107 16.00 6.23 -2.10
C LYS A 107 16.95 7.25 -2.67
N ILE A 108 17.95 6.74 -3.39
CA ILE A 108 19.07 7.51 -3.93
C ILE A 108 19.02 7.38 -5.46
N PRO A 109 18.67 8.47 -6.19
CA PRO A 109 18.75 8.46 -7.65
C PRO A 109 20.19 8.18 -8.11
N ASP A 110 20.33 7.44 -9.19
CA ASP A 110 21.61 7.09 -9.83
C ASP A 110 22.62 6.47 -8.84
N ALA A 111 22.12 5.65 -7.91
CA ALA A 111 22.95 5.01 -6.89
C ALA A 111 23.95 4.05 -7.53
N THR A 112 25.23 4.26 -7.25
CA THR A 112 26.32 3.37 -7.67
C THR A 112 26.54 2.24 -6.66
N PRO A 113 27.20 1.13 -7.04
CA PRO A 113 27.58 0.07 -6.10
C PRO A 113 28.31 0.59 -4.85
N GLU A 114 29.15 1.61 -5.02
CA GLU A 114 29.95 2.18 -3.92
C GLU A 114 29.08 2.90 -2.89
N ILE A 115 28.08 3.70 -3.32
CA ILE A 115 27.20 4.38 -2.37
C ILE A 115 26.26 3.40 -1.66
N ILE A 116 25.82 2.35 -2.34
CA ILE A 116 25.02 1.27 -1.75
C ILE A 116 25.84 0.56 -0.67
N ALA A 117 27.06 0.14 -0.98
CA ALA A 117 27.98 -0.49 -0.01
C ALA A 117 28.24 0.44 1.19
N TYR A 118 28.45 1.74 0.92
CA TYR A 118 28.64 2.73 1.97
C TYR A 118 27.41 2.80 2.92
N CYS A 119 26.20 2.82 2.39
CA CYS A 119 24.97 2.85 3.21
C CYS A 119 24.86 1.61 4.11
N MET A 120 25.20 0.43 3.58
CA MET A 120 25.21 -0.82 4.35
C MET A 120 26.26 -0.79 5.47
N ASP A 121 27.47 -0.34 5.18
CA ASP A 121 28.55 -0.25 6.17
C ASP A 121 28.27 0.83 7.23
N PHE A 122 27.69 1.94 6.81
CA PHE A 122 27.23 2.97 7.75
C PHE A 122 26.18 2.42 8.71
N ALA A 123 25.22 1.65 8.21
CA ALA A 123 24.21 1.02 9.06
C ALA A 123 24.82 0.07 10.09
N LYS A 124 25.75 -0.79 9.67
CA LYS A 124 26.47 -1.73 10.57
C LYS A 124 27.17 -1.02 11.71
N LYS A 125 27.78 0.14 11.43
CA LYS A 125 28.47 0.95 12.47
C LYS A 125 27.54 1.36 13.61
N TYR A 126 26.23 1.53 13.34
CA TYR A 126 25.22 1.91 14.34
C TYR A 126 24.37 0.73 14.82
N GLY A 127 24.72 -0.50 14.43
CA GLY A 127 24.02 -1.72 14.84
C GLY A 127 22.74 -2.00 14.05
N TYR A 128 22.63 -1.43 12.85
CA TYR A 128 21.54 -1.74 11.90
C TYR A 128 22.07 -2.59 10.74
N THR A 129 21.16 -3.30 10.09
CA THR A 129 21.45 -4.01 8.84
C THR A 129 20.60 -3.40 7.74
N PHE A 130 21.23 -2.86 6.71
CA PHE A 130 20.57 -2.40 5.49
C PHE A 130 20.78 -3.44 4.39
N GLU A 131 19.74 -3.58 3.57
CA GLU A 131 19.72 -4.42 2.38
C GLU A 131 19.42 -3.55 1.17
N HIS A 132 19.96 -3.90 0.03
CA HIS A 132 19.53 -3.33 -1.25
C HIS A 132 18.33 -4.15 -1.74
N GLU A 133 17.13 -3.75 -1.33
CA GLU A 133 15.89 -4.50 -1.62
C GLU A 133 15.46 -4.35 -3.07
N ALA A 134 15.56 -3.14 -3.64
CA ALA A 134 15.07 -2.83 -4.98
C ALA A 134 15.86 -1.73 -5.67
N THR A 135 15.90 -1.79 -6.99
CA THR A 135 16.22 -0.65 -7.88
C THR A 135 15.03 -0.39 -8.80
N TYR A 136 14.69 0.86 -8.98
CA TYR A 136 13.63 1.28 -9.88
C TYR A 136 14.22 1.88 -11.16
N GLU A 137 13.71 1.44 -12.32
CA GLU A 137 14.01 2.06 -13.61
C GLU A 137 13.43 3.47 -13.67
N ARG A 138 12.22 3.62 -13.15
CA ARG A 138 11.46 4.88 -13.11
C ARG A 138 10.72 5.00 -11.79
N MET A 139 10.63 6.22 -11.26
CA MET A 139 9.89 6.50 -10.05
C MET A 139 9.30 7.90 -10.09
N CYS A 140 8.00 8.02 -9.83
CA CYS A 140 7.32 9.28 -9.56
C CYS A 140 6.97 9.37 -8.07
N LEU A 141 7.58 10.30 -7.37
CA LEU A 141 7.31 10.59 -5.97
C LEU A 141 6.29 11.72 -5.87
N VAL A 142 5.04 11.36 -5.62
CA VAL A 142 3.92 12.33 -5.53
C VAL A 142 3.96 13.09 -4.20
N ASN A 143 4.25 12.41 -3.11
CA ASN A 143 4.46 13.01 -1.78
C ASN A 143 5.23 12.06 -0.86
N ASN A 144 5.43 12.44 0.39
CA ASN A 144 6.20 11.65 1.36
C ASN A 144 5.67 10.23 1.62
N ALA A 145 4.46 9.91 1.20
CA ALA A 145 3.83 8.61 1.43
C ALA A 145 3.44 7.88 0.15
N VAL A 146 3.34 8.60 -0.97
CA VAL A 146 2.77 8.10 -2.24
C VAL A 146 3.80 8.20 -3.35
N TYR A 147 4.09 7.07 -3.97
CA TYR A 147 4.91 6.98 -5.18
C TYR A 147 4.41 5.87 -6.09
N ILE A 148 4.79 5.97 -7.36
CA ILE A 148 4.66 4.93 -8.36
C ILE A 148 6.06 4.66 -8.91
N ALA A 149 6.42 3.40 -9.08
CA ALA A 149 7.72 3.02 -9.60
C ALA A 149 7.64 1.76 -10.46
N LYS A 150 8.58 1.63 -11.39
CA LYS A 150 8.80 0.41 -12.15
C LYS A 150 10.11 -0.20 -11.71
N TYR A 151 10.07 -1.47 -11.32
CA TYR A 151 11.28 -2.20 -10.97
C TYR A 151 12.20 -2.35 -12.17
N MET A 152 13.51 -2.24 -11.92
CA MET A 152 14.52 -2.62 -12.89
C MET A 152 14.48 -4.14 -13.09
N THR A 153 14.69 -4.60 -14.32
CA THR A 153 14.74 -6.03 -14.60
C THR A 153 15.94 -6.70 -13.95
N ALA A 154 15.88 -8.01 -13.74
CA ALA A 154 16.98 -8.80 -13.18
C ALA A 154 18.26 -8.62 -13.99
N ASP A 155 18.17 -8.71 -15.33
CA ASP A 155 19.33 -8.56 -16.24
C ASP A 155 19.97 -7.17 -16.14
N GLN A 156 19.14 -6.11 -16.03
CA GLN A 156 19.63 -4.75 -15.84
C GLN A 156 20.34 -4.57 -14.49
N CYS A 157 19.79 -5.15 -13.42
CA CYS A 157 20.40 -5.12 -12.09
C CYS A 157 21.74 -5.86 -12.08
N GLU A 158 21.80 -7.06 -12.66
CA GLU A 158 23.02 -7.85 -12.73
C GLU A 158 24.11 -7.13 -13.53
N ALA A 159 23.76 -6.51 -14.65
CA ALA A 159 24.68 -5.72 -15.46
C ALA A 159 25.24 -4.50 -14.70
N LEU A 160 24.42 -3.85 -13.85
CA LEU A 160 24.78 -2.62 -13.16
C LEU A 160 25.53 -2.89 -11.84
N TYR A 161 25.11 -3.90 -11.09
CA TYR A 161 25.59 -4.16 -9.71
C TYR A 161 26.39 -5.45 -9.57
N GLY A 162 26.32 -6.38 -10.53
CA GLY A 162 26.87 -7.72 -10.40
C GLY A 162 26.06 -8.66 -9.50
N TYR A 163 24.87 -8.26 -9.13
CA TYR A 163 23.88 -9.04 -8.36
C TYR A 163 22.48 -8.50 -8.61
N ILE A 164 21.46 -9.26 -8.22
CA ILE A 164 20.06 -8.89 -8.35
C ILE A 164 19.46 -8.63 -6.96
N PRO A 165 18.94 -7.42 -6.66
CA PRO A 165 18.19 -7.15 -5.44
C PRO A 165 16.97 -8.05 -5.30
N ASP A 166 16.54 -8.38 -4.08
CA ASP A 166 15.51 -9.40 -3.85
C ASP A 166 14.18 -9.06 -4.53
N ASP A 167 13.68 -7.83 -4.40
CA ASP A 167 12.42 -7.44 -5.06
C ASP A 167 12.55 -7.46 -6.60
N CYS A 168 13.74 -7.18 -7.15
CA CYS A 168 13.94 -7.25 -8.60
C CYS A 168 14.06 -8.68 -9.15
N LYS A 169 14.28 -9.70 -8.30
CA LYS A 169 14.19 -11.11 -8.71
C LYS A 169 12.76 -11.52 -8.95
N ASP A 170 11.86 -11.08 -8.07
CA ASP A 170 10.46 -11.50 -8.05
C ASP A 170 9.59 -10.57 -8.93
N GLU A 171 9.86 -9.26 -8.92
CA GLU A 171 9.03 -8.20 -9.48
C GLU A 171 9.72 -7.42 -10.63
N GLY A 172 10.86 -7.92 -11.12
CA GLY A 172 11.67 -7.21 -12.13
C GLY A 172 10.90 -6.88 -13.41
N GLY A 173 10.86 -5.58 -13.75
CA GLY A 173 10.09 -5.05 -14.87
C GLY A 173 8.63 -4.71 -14.56
N GLU A 174 8.11 -5.13 -13.40
CA GLU A 174 6.74 -4.84 -12.97
C GLU A 174 6.62 -3.46 -12.33
N TRP A 175 5.39 -2.97 -12.26
CA TRP A 175 5.04 -1.73 -11.59
C TRP A 175 4.65 -1.96 -10.14
N THR A 176 4.97 -1.01 -9.28
CA THR A 176 4.52 -0.94 -7.89
C THR A 176 4.02 0.45 -7.56
N ALA A 177 3.02 0.53 -6.69
CA ALA A 177 2.47 1.80 -6.24
C ALA A 177 2.19 1.78 -4.74
N THR A 178 2.34 2.95 -4.11
CA THR A 178 1.83 3.22 -2.78
C THR A 178 0.80 4.35 -2.86
N GLY A 179 -0.18 4.33 -1.95
CA GLY A 179 -1.28 5.29 -1.96
C GLY A 179 -2.53 4.74 -2.67
N THR A 180 -3.68 4.96 -2.02
CA THR A 180 -4.95 4.34 -2.44
C THR A 180 -5.36 4.69 -3.86
N GLN A 181 -5.14 5.93 -4.30
CA GLN A 181 -5.53 6.40 -5.64
C GLN A 181 -4.83 5.63 -6.77
N PHE A 182 -3.63 5.10 -6.55
CA PHE A 182 -2.87 4.35 -7.55
C PHE A 182 -2.98 2.84 -7.38
N GLN A 183 -3.45 2.38 -6.22
CA GLN A 183 -3.64 0.97 -5.91
C GLN A 183 -5.05 0.44 -6.22
N VAL A 184 -5.98 1.32 -6.64
CA VAL A 184 -7.27 0.88 -7.18
C VAL A 184 -7.00 -0.01 -8.39
N PRO A 185 -7.43 -1.29 -8.40
CA PRO A 185 -7.02 -2.25 -9.42
C PRO A 185 -7.31 -1.78 -10.84
N TYR A 186 -8.45 -1.15 -11.08
CA TYR A 186 -8.78 -0.59 -12.39
C TYR A 186 -7.78 0.48 -12.83
N VAL A 187 -7.41 1.40 -11.96
CA VAL A 187 -6.43 2.47 -12.23
C VAL A 187 -5.06 1.86 -12.50
N PHE A 188 -4.62 0.97 -11.61
CA PHE A 188 -3.30 0.34 -11.71
C PHE A 188 -3.14 -0.47 -13.00
N LYS A 189 -4.13 -1.30 -13.32
CA LYS A 189 -4.12 -2.10 -14.56
C LYS A 189 -4.23 -1.23 -15.81
N THR A 190 -5.07 -0.20 -15.78
CA THR A 190 -5.24 0.70 -16.95
C THR A 190 -3.98 1.50 -17.23
N LEU A 191 -3.31 2.02 -16.21
CA LEU A 191 -2.18 2.94 -16.39
C LEU A 191 -0.83 2.23 -16.43
N PHE A 192 -0.64 1.16 -15.66
CA PHE A 192 0.68 0.60 -15.38
C PHE A 192 0.86 -0.84 -15.85
N SER A 193 0.20 -1.82 -15.25
CA SER A 193 0.45 -3.23 -15.57
C SER A 193 -0.16 -3.67 -16.93
N LYS A 194 -1.14 -2.93 -17.44
CA LYS A 194 -1.82 -3.23 -18.73
C LYS A 194 -2.50 -4.60 -18.76
N GLU A 195 -2.75 -5.16 -17.59
CA GLU A 195 -3.47 -6.42 -17.48
C GLU A 195 -4.94 -6.26 -17.86
N LYS A 196 -5.56 -7.38 -18.23
CA LYS A 196 -6.99 -7.41 -18.53
C LYS A 196 -7.81 -6.99 -17.31
N ILE A 197 -8.77 -6.09 -17.52
CA ILE A 197 -9.74 -5.69 -16.51
C ILE A 197 -10.75 -6.81 -16.31
N GLU A 198 -10.86 -7.28 -15.07
CA GLU A 198 -11.81 -8.28 -14.64
C GLU A 198 -12.96 -7.62 -13.82
N PHE A 199 -14.04 -8.37 -13.60
CA PHE A 199 -15.18 -7.85 -12.81
C PHE A 199 -14.77 -7.36 -11.42
N THR A 200 -13.87 -8.04 -10.75
CA THR A 200 -13.36 -7.67 -9.43
C THR A 200 -12.64 -6.33 -9.40
N ASP A 201 -12.09 -5.89 -10.53
CA ASP A 201 -11.41 -4.60 -10.66
C ASP A 201 -12.42 -3.43 -10.74
N LEU A 202 -13.68 -3.74 -11.03
CA LEU A 202 -14.82 -2.82 -11.05
C LEU A 202 -15.61 -2.83 -9.74
N CYS A 203 -15.03 -3.41 -8.69
CA CYS A 203 -15.61 -3.49 -7.35
C CYS A 203 -14.78 -2.70 -6.36
N GLU A 204 -15.42 -1.78 -5.64
CA GLU A 204 -14.76 -0.98 -4.61
C GLU A 204 -15.14 -1.40 -3.20
N THR A 205 -14.14 -1.57 -2.35
CA THR A 205 -14.36 -1.78 -0.91
C THR A 205 -14.52 -0.43 -0.22
N LYS A 206 -15.68 -0.23 0.40
CA LYS A 206 -15.97 0.95 1.22
C LYS A 206 -16.06 0.55 2.69
N THR A 207 -15.47 1.36 3.57
CA THR A 207 -15.42 1.12 5.01
C THR A 207 -15.79 2.37 5.78
N VAL A 208 -16.35 2.19 6.97
CA VAL A 208 -16.60 3.28 7.92
C VAL A 208 -16.01 2.93 9.29
N SER A 209 -15.36 3.89 9.92
CA SER A 209 -14.73 3.69 11.24
C SER A 209 -15.74 3.66 12.39
N LYS A 210 -16.89 4.33 12.22
CA LYS A 210 -17.99 4.41 13.19
C LYS A 210 -19.32 4.27 12.47
N GLY A 211 -20.32 3.73 13.17
CA GLY A 211 -21.64 3.48 12.62
C GLY A 211 -21.65 2.36 11.58
N ALA A 212 -22.49 2.48 10.59
CA ALA A 212 -22.65 1.54 9.50
C ALA A 212 -22.83 2.23 8.15
N ILE A 213 -22.66 1.45 7.08
CA ILE A 213 -22.99 1.79 5.70
C ILE A 213 -24.42 1.35 5.43
N TYR A 214 -25.14 2.16 4.68
CA TYR A 214 -26.50 1.90 4.22
C TYR A 214 -26.60 2.17 2.73
N LEU A 215 -27.42 1.39 2.06
CA LEU A 215 -27.91 1.66 0.71
C LEU A 215 -29.31 2.30 0.81
N ASP A 216 -29.49 3.48 0.22
CA ASP A 216 -30.81 4.11 0.13
C ASP A 216 -31.38 3.94 -1.27
N LYS A 217 -32.32 3.02 -1.39
CA LYS A 217 -33.04 2.72 -2.64
C LYS A 217 -34.23 3.66 -2.81
N ASN A 218 -33.97 4.93 -2.98
CA ASN A 218 -34.98 5.98 -3.09
C ASN A 218 -35.27 6.42 -4.53
N GLU A 219 -34.70 5.78 -5.54
CA GLU A 219 -34.82 6.22 -6.95
C GLU A 219 -36.28 6.18 -7.44
N ASP A 220 -37.06 5.19 -7.02
CA ASP A 220 -38.45 5.00 -7.38
C ASP A 220 -39.43 5.51 -6.32
N LEU A 221 -38.94 6.23 -5.30
CA LEU A 221 -39.80 6.76 -4.22
C LEU A 221 -40.10 8.24 -4.44
N PRO A 222 -41.23 8.75 -3.90
CA PRO A 222 -41.52 10.17 -3.84
C PRO A 222 -40.37 10.98 -3.20
N GLU A 223 -40.28 12.26 -3.58
CA GLU A 223 -39.27 13.17 -3.04
C GLU A 223 -39.35 13.22 -1.51
N GLY A 224 -38.19 13.02 -0.85
CA GLY A 224 -38.07 13.00 0.62
C GLY A 224 -38.37 11.65 1.28
N GLU A 225 -38.80 10.65 0.54
CA GLU A 225 -38.92 9.29 1.04
C GLU A 225 -37.59 8.51 0.91
N HIS A 226 -37.35 7.61 1.86
CA HIS A 226 -36.10 6.85 1.95
C HIS A 226 -36.39 5.36 2.20
N ASN A 227 -35.50 4.51 1.64
CA ASN A 227 -35.50 3.08 1.90
C ASN A 227 -34.07 2.67 2.26
N TYR A 228 -33.71 2.83 3.54
CA TYR A 228 -32.38 2.51 4.06
C TYR A 228 -32.21 1.02 4.28
N ILE A 229 -31.30 0.40 3.53
CA ILE A 229 -30.91 -1.00 3.69
C ILE A 229 -29.55 -1.04 4.40
N PHE A 230 -29.53 -1.69 5.57
CA PHE A 230 -28.31 -1.86 6.34
C PHE A 230 -27.34 -2.80 5.65
N VAL A 231 -26.05 -2.39 5.53
CA VAL A 231 -24.97 -3.23 4.99
C VAL A 231 -24.00 -3.67 6.09
N GLY A 232 -23.53 -2.74 6.92
CA GLY A 232 -22.54 -2.99 7.95
C GLY A 232 -21.38 -1.99 7.91
N ARG A 233 -20.25 -2.33 8.51
CA ARG A 233 -19.08 -1.43 8.56
C ARG A 233 -18.20 -1.49 7.32
N VAL A 234 -18.31 -2.53 6.54
CA VAL A 234 -17.55 -2.78 5.32
C VAL A 234 -18.45 -3.46 4.31
N GLY A 235 -18.29 -3.09 3.05
CA GLY A 235 -18.96 -3.73 1.92
C GLY A 235 -18.14 -3.52 0.65
N GLN A 236 -18.39 -4.36 -0.34
CA GLN A 236 -17.84 -4.22 -1.67
C GLN A 236 -18.95 -3.86 -2.65
N PHE A 237 -18.75 -2.81 -3.43
CA PHE A 237 -19.79 -2.18 -4.24
C PHE A 237 -19.28 -1.90 -5.65
N CYS A 238 -20.24 -1.89 -6.60
CA CYS A 238 -20.00 -1.38 -7.94
C CYS A 238 -20.81 -0.10 -8.17
N PRO A 239 -20.23 0.92 -8.82
CA PRO A 239 -21.01 2.07 -9.29
C PRO A 239 -21.92 1.63 -10.43
N ILE A 240 -23.17 2.07 -10.43
CA ILE A 240 -24.22 1.64 -11.38
C ILE A 240 -24.70 2.85 -12.18
N MET A 241 -24.92 2.68 -13.46
CA MET A 241 -25.44 3.72 -14.33
C MET A 241 -26.81 4.24 -13.83
N PRO A 242 -27.10 5.54 -13.95
CA PRO A 242 -28.38 6.11 -13.57
C PRO A 242 -29.56 5.37 -14.23
N GLY A 243 -30.63 5.16 -13.47
CA GLY A 243 -31.85 4.47 -13.96
C GLY A 243 -31.70 2.95 -14.06
N LYS A 244 -30.61 2.37 -13.52
CA LYS A 244 -30.36 0.93 -13.54
C LYS A 244 -30.49 0.29 -12.15
N GLY A 245 -31.26 0.91 -11.26
CA GLY A 245 -31.61 0.33 -9.95
C GLY A 245 -30.52 0.45 -8.88
N GLY A 246 -29.52 1.31 -9.09
CA GLY A 246 -28.52 1.62 -8.06
C GLY A 246 -29.09 2.47 -6.92
N ALA A 247 -28.43 2.47 -5.77
CA ALA A 247 -28.81 3.17 -4.55
C ALA A 247 -27.79 4.23 -4.16
N LEU A 248 -28.17 5.20 -3.33
CA LEU A 248 -27.22 6.08 -2.65
C LEU A 248 -26.44 5.26 -1.62
N LEU A 249 -25.14 5.47 -1.55
CA LEU A 249 -24.28 4.82 -0.57
C LEU A 249 -24.00 5.80 0.57
N LEU A 250 -24.57 5.53 1.74
CA LEU A 250 -24.64 6.43 2.87
C LEU A 250 -23.96 5.83 4.10
N ARG A 251 -23.51 6.68 5.00
CA ARG A 251 -23.03 6.35 6.35
C ARG A 251 -23.76 7.16 7.41
N GLU A 252 -23.80 6.65 8.61
CA GLU A 252 -24.26 7.43 9.77
C GLU A 252 -23.31 8.63 9.99
N ALA A 253 -23.92 9.82 10.15
CA ALA A 253 -23.22 11.09 10.34
C ALA A 253 -23.56 11.78 11.66
N GLY A 254 -24.17 11.06 12.61
CA GLY A 254 -24.63 11.56 13.90
C GLY A 254 -26.15 11.57 14.04
N LEU A 255 -26.65 12.43 14.93
CA LEU A 255 -28.08 12.64 15.15
C LEU A 255 -28.48 14.04 14.72
N THR A 256 -29.75 14.20 14.34
CA THR A 256 -30.41 15.48 14.16
C THR A 256 -30.71 16.12 15.53
N ASP A 257 -31.12 17.37 15.54
CA ASP A 257 -31.59 18.06 16.78
C ASP A 257 -32.83 17.38 17.38
N THR A 258 -33.57 16.62 16.58
CA THR A 258 -34.74 15.82 16.99
C THR A 258 -34.39 14.41 17.46
N GLY A 259 -33.08 14.04 17.47
CA GLY A 259 -32.59 12.73 17.90
C GLY A 259 -32.70 11.63 16.84
N GLU A 260 -33.07 11.96 15.59
CA GLU A 260 -33.10 11.03 14.47
C GLU A 260 -31.70 10.81 13.87
N ARG A 261 -31.44 9.66 13.22
CA ARG A 261 -30.18 9.39 12.53
C ARG A 261 -30.00 10.31 11.34
N LYS A 262 -28.83 10.96 11.28
CA LYS A 262 -28.39 11.74 10.13
C LYS A 262 -27.49 10.88 9.25
N TYR A 263 -27.69 10.97 7.95
CA TYR A 263 -26.90 10.24 6.95
C TYR A 263 -26.11 11.20 6.07
N ALA A 264 -24.94 10.75 5.61
CA ALA A 264 -24.10 11.45 4.65
C ALA A 264 -23.50 10.43 3.68
N SER A 265 -23.16 10.87 2.47
CA SER A 265 -22.50 10.00 1.49
C SER A 265 -21.21 9.41 2.06
N VAL A 266 -20.97 8.15 1.77
CA VAL A 266 -19.66 7.54 2.00
C VAL A 266 -18.62 8.27 1.16
N THR A 267 -17.40 8.38 1.67
CA THR A 267 -16.30 9.08 0.96
C THR A 267 -16.11 8.49 -0.44
N GLY A 268 -16.07 9.37 -1.45
CA GLY A 268 -15.93 8.99 -2.86
C GLY A 268 -17.18 8.39 -3.49
N ALA A 269 -18.32 8.29 -2.76
CA ALA A 269 -19.55 7.69 -3.30
C ALA A 269 -20.59 8.72 -3.77
N LYS A 270 -20.36 10.00 -3.47
CA LYS A 270 -21.27 11.09 -3.85
C LYS A 270 -21.39 11.16 -5.39
N ASP A 271 -22.57 11.52 -5.85
CA ASP A 271 -22.92 11.70 -7.27
C ASP A 271 -22.99 10.41 -8.10
N TYR A 272 -22.82 9.25 -7.47
CA TYR A 272 -22.99 7.93 -8.09
C TYR A 272 -24.09 7.12 -7.40
N ARG A 273 -24.58 6.12 -8.11
CA ARG A 273 -25.46 5.07 -7.58
C ARG A 273 -24.66 3.78 -7.42
N TRP A 274 -25.01 2.97 -6.45
CA TRP A 274 -24.21 1.82 -6.03
C TRP A 274 -25.08 0.59 -5.80
N LEU A 275 -24.53 -0.58 -6.07
CA LEU A 275 -25.04 -1.87 -5.61
C LEU A 275 -23.90 -2.68 -5.01
N GLU A 276 -24.24 -3.58 -4.11
CA GLU A 276 -23.25 -4.57 -3.63
C GLU A 276 -22.76 -5.43 -4.79
N SER A 277 -21.47 -5.70 -4.85
CA SER A 277 -20.84 -6.46 -5.93
C SER A 277 -21.46 -7.84 -6.12
N GLU A 278 -21.86 -8.50 -5.03
CA GLU A 278 -22.57 -9.78 -5.08
C GLU A 278 -23.91 -9.66 -5.80
N ALA A 279 -24.69 -8.61 -5.53
CA ALA A 279 -25.96 -8.37 -6.22
C ALA A 279 -25.76 -8.11 -7.70
N VAL A 280 -24.75 -7.31 -8.07
CA VAL A 280 -24.40 -7.06 -9.48
C VAL A 280 -24.04 -8.36 -10.21
N TYR A 281 -23.27 -9.24 -9.56
CA TYR A 281 -22.89 -10.53 -10.13
C TYR A 281 -24.10 -11.48 -10.27
N GLN A 282 -24.91 -11.63 -9.21
CA GLN A 282 -26.08 -12.52 -9.20
C GLN A 282 -27.16 -12.09 -10.20
N LEU A 283 -27.37 -10.77 -10.35
CA LEU A 283 -28.35 -10.19 -11.27
C LEU A 283 -27.81 -10.02 -12.70
N GLN A 284 -26.57 -10.43 -12.98
CA GLN A 284 -25.89 -10.29 -14.28
C GLN A 284 -25.86 -8.84 -14.81
N MET A 285 -25.63 -7.87 -13.91
CA MET A 285 -25.64 -6.44 -14.19
C MET A 285 -24.24 -5.86 -14.51
N GLN A 286 -23.26 -6.68 -14.91
CA GLN A 286 -21.89 -6.23 -15.17
C GLN A 286 -21.81 -5.14 -16.26
N GLU A 287 -22.71 -5.19 -17.24
CA GLU A 287 -22.79 -4.18 -18.31
C GLU A 287 -23.45 -2.87 -17.85
N ASP A 288 -24.14 -2.87 -16.72
CA ASP A 288 -24.75 -1.68 -16.12
C ASP A 288 -23.81 -0.93 -15.17
N ILE A 289 -22.56 -1.38 -15.02
CA ILE A 289 -21.55 -0.71 -14.22
C ILE A 289 -21.17 0.63 -14.86
N ASP A 290 -21.18 1.68 -14.05
CA ASP A 290 -20.86 3.04 -14.49
C ASP A 290 -19.34 3.24 -14.59
N LYS A 291 -18.78 2.93 -15.74
CA LYS A 291 -17.33 3.07 -16.02
C LYS A 291 -16.85 4.51 -15.96
N ARG A 292 -17.74 5.53 -15.99
CA ARG A 292 -17.34 6.95 -15.83
C ARG A 292 -16.70 7.20 -14.48
N TYR A 293 -17.14 6.46 -13.44
CA TYR A 293 -16.51 6.50 -12.13
C TYR A 293 -15.02 6.16 -12.23
N PHE A 294 -14.71 5.00 -12.79
CA PHE A 294 -13.33 4.52 -12.89
C PHE A 294 -12.48 5.34 -13.86
N ASN A 295 -13.07 5.82 -14.96
CA ASN A 295 -12.37 6.68 -15.90
C ASN A 295 -11.96 8.00 -15.25
N ARG A 296 -12.81 8.57 -14.40
CA ARG A 296 -12.46 9.75 -13.59
C ARG A 296 -11.27 9.46 -12.66
N GLU A 297 -11.27 8.33 -11.96
CA GLU A 297 -10.15 7.94 -11.09
C GLU A 297 -8.84 7.79 -11.91
N VAL A 298 -8.94 7.25 -13.13
CA VAL A 298 -7.80 7.19 -14.06
C VAL A 298 -7.32 8.58 -14.46
N ASP A 299 -8.24 9.48 -14.86
CA ASP A 299 -7.90 10.84 -15.25
C ASP A 299 -7.25 11.62 -14.09
N GLU A 300 -7.79 11.51 -12.88
CA GLU A 300 -7.22 12.11 -11.66
C GLU A 300 -5.79 11.57 -11.38
N ALA A 301 -5.56 10.27 -11.56
CA ALA A 301 -4.24 9.67 -11.37
C ALA A 301 -3.23 10.17 -12.42
N VAL A 302 -3.63 10.28 -13.69
CA VAL A 302 -2.81 10.84 -14.77
C VAL A 302 -2.48 12.30 -14.50
N GLU A 303 -3.47 13.11 -14.10
CA GLU A 303 -3.27 14.52 -13.76
C GLU A 303 -2.28 14.67 -12.60
N GLU A 304 -2.41 13.83 -11.56
CA GLU A 304 -1.52 13.88 -10.40
C GLU A 304 -0.06 13.61 -10.78
N ILE A 305 0.20 12.57 -11.57
CA ILE A 305 1.56 12.23 -12.03
C ILE A 305 2.10 13.33 -12.97
N SER A 306 1.25 13.90 -13.82
CA SER A 306 1.63 14.93 -14.81
C SER A 306 2.12 16.23 -14.19
N LYS A 307 1.82 16.48 -12.91
CA LYS A 307 2.39 17.61 -12.15
C LYS A 307 3.92 17.50 -11.98
N TYR A 308 4.47 16.32 -12.10
CA TYR A 308 5.90 16.04 -11.84
C TYR A 308 6.71 15.74 -13.10
N GLY A 309 6.06 15.54 -14.24
CA GLY A 309 6.75 15.26 -15.50
C GLY A 309 5.82 14.77 -16.61
N ASP A 310 6.40 14.39 -17.75
CA ASP A 310 5.66 13.82 -18.88
C ASP A 310 5.15 12.44 -18.54
N PHE A 311 3.83 12.28 -18.53
CA PHE A 311 3.17 11.02 -18.17
C PHE A 311 3.47 9.90 -19.18
N ASN A 312 3.48 10.19 -20.48
CA ASN A 312 3.70 9.17 -21.51
C ASN A 312 5.12 8.62 -21.46
N TRP A 313 6.10 9.50 -21.26
CA TRP A 313 7.46 9.08 -21.00
C TRP A 313 7.56 8.20 -19.74
N PHE A 314 6.84 8.60 -18.68
CA PHE A 314 6.89 7.88 -17.40
C PHE A 314 6.34 6.46 -17.51
N VAL A 315 5.21 6.25 -18.19
CA VAL A 315 4.62 4.92 -18.35
C VAL A 315 5.26 4.11 -19.48
N GLY A 316 6.01 4.75 -20.40
CA GLY A 316 6.72 4.07 -21.50
C GLY A 316 5.79 3.57 -22.59
N ASP A 317 4.69 4.24 -22.84
CA ASP A 317 3.76 3.91 -23.90
C ASP A 317 4.29 4.36 -25.27
N ASP A 318 5.04 3.51 -25.93
CA ASP A 318 5.61 3.75 -27.26
C ASP A 318 4.56 3.61 -28.39
N GLY A 319 3.28 3.74 -28.12
CA GLY A 319 2.25 3.50 -29.16
C GLY A 319 0.86 4.08 -28.93
N VAL A 320 0.57 4.67 -27.80
CA VAL A 320 -0.70 5.38 -27.55
C VAL A 320 -0.49 6.86 -27.80
N ALA A 321 -1.45 7.50 -28.50
CA ALA A 321 -1.41 8.94 -28.73
C ALA A 321 -1.11 9.69 -27.41
N PRO A 322 -0.17 10.63 -27.39
CA PRO A 322 0.25 11.28 -26.15
C PRO A 322 -0.95 11.91 -25.47
N TRP A 323 -1.16 11.54 -24.21
CA TRP A 323 -2.09 12.27 -23.36
C TRP A 323 -1.57 13.71 -23.25
N THR A 324 -2.33 14.63 -23.78
CA THR A 324 -2.02 16.07 -23.66
C THR A 324 -2.85 16.61 -22.51
N ALA A 325 -2.16 16.96 -21.41
CA ALA A 325 -2.80 17.70 -20.34
C ALA A 325 -3.55 18.91 -20.92
N PRO A 326 -4.76 19.22 -20.46
CA PRO A 326 -5.39 20.47 -20.83
C PRO A 326 -4.44 21.60 -20.43
N ARG A 327 -4.00 22.38 -21.43
CA ARG A 327 -3.20 23.58 -21.18
C ARG A 327 -4.08 24.54 -20.40
N SER A 328 -3.67 24.86 -19.17
CA SER A 328 -4.26 25.88 -18.31
C SER A 328 -4.27 27.23 -18.99
#